data_ada6a00573a4cae9845b8cd4b97c1cc6
#
_entry.id   ada6a00573a4cae9845b8cd4b97c1cc6
#
_cell.length_a   1.000
_cell.length_b   1.000
_cell.length_c   1.000
_cell.angle_alpha   90.00
_cell.angle_beta   90.00
_cell.angle_gamma   90.00
#
_symmetry.space_group_name_H-M   'P 1'
#
loop_
_entity.id
_entity.type
_entity.pdbx_description
1 polymer ?
#
loop_
_entity_poly.entity_id
_entity_poly.type
_entity_poly.pdbx_seq_one_letter_code
_entity_poly.pdbx_strand_id
1 'polypeptide(L)'
;KETIYLSKILASIIAMFTSMVVVFISLFIACYSKVLFDYIANSLTHISGIYNISIFGLILTFVLVITVELLTLLVSGITGLLFGHKKNNNKMLLSVLFGFITYACAQLAVLGSVYLVGLTNDGIMQIFKTNQILNVNVLKELLYMIIVIYIVIIVVINIINIFIFKKGVDVE
;
A
#
# COMPACT_ATOMS: atom_id res chain seq x y z
N LYS A 1 -25.28 -5.35 -10.52
CA LYS A 1 -24.63 -4.40 -9.59
C LYS A 1 -23.15 -4.78 -9.34
N GLU A 2 -22.84 -6.06 -9.04
CA GLU A 2 -21.44 -6.51 -8.80
C GLU A 2 -20.52 -6.26 -9.99
N THR A 3 -20.98 -6.55 -11.20
CA THR A 3 -20.19 -6.33 -12.43
C THR A 3 -19.83 -4.84 -12.61
N ILE A 4 -20.76 -3.93 -12.28
CA ILE A 4 -20.52 -2.49 -12.35
C ILE A 4 -19.47 -2.06 -11.29
N TYR A 5 -19.55 -2.60 -10.09
CA TYR A 5 -18.56 -2.33 -9.03
C TYR A 5 -17.18 -2.82 -9.46
N LEU A 6 -17.06 -4.06 -9.93
CA LEU A 6 -15.80 -4.64 -10.37
C LEU A 6 -15.20 -3.88 -11.56
N SER A 7 -16.01 -3.45 -12.53
CA SER A 7 -15.51 -2.66 -13.67
C SER A 7 -14.97 -1.29 -13.22
N LYS A 8 -15.61 -0.63 -12.25
CA LYS A 8 -15.12 0.64 -11.68
C LYS A 8 -13.80 0.45 -10.92
N ILE A 9 -13.66 -0.62 -10.13
CA ILE A 9 -12.40 -0.94 -9.46
C ILE A 9 -11.30 -1.20 -10.49
N LEU A 10 -11.57 -2.01 -11.50
CA LEU A 10 -10.59 -2.32 -12.54
C LEU A 10 -10.12 -1.05 -13.26
N ALA A 11 -11.06 -0.18 -13.64
CA ALA A 11 -10.73 1.11 -14.24
C ALA A 11 -9.87 1.99 -13.31
N SER A 12 -10.18 2.03 -12.02
CA SER A 12 -9.42 2.78 -11.03
C SER A 12 -8.01 2.21 -10.84
N ILE A 13 -7.84 0.89 -10.85
CA ILE A 13 -6.54 0.22 -10.79
C ILE A 13 -5.70 0.57 -12.03
N ILE A 14 -6.29 0.48 -13.23
CA ILE A 14 -5.60 0.84 -14.47
C ILE A 14 -5.17 2.31 -14.44
N ALA A 15 -6.05 3.22 -14.02
CA ALA A 15 -5.73 4.64 -13.90
C ALA A 15 -4.60 4.88 -12.88
N MET A 16 -4.60 4.17 -11.75
CA MET A 16 -3.55 4.25 -10.75
C MET A 16 -2.19 3.81 -11.32
N PHE A 17 -2.13 2.66 -12.00
CA PHE A 17 -0.89 2.19 -12.61
C PHE A 17 -0.39 3.15 -13.70
N THR A 18 -1.29 3.66 -14.54
CA THR A 18 -0.93 4.64 -15.58
C THR A 18 -0.36 5.91 -14.94
N SER A 19 -1.00 6.43 -13.90
CA SER A 19 -0.52 7.60 -13.16
C SER A 19 0.84 7.34 -12.51
N MET A 20 1.04 6.16 -11.93
CA MET A 20 2.32 5.76 -11.33
C MET A 20 3.45 5.77 -12.37
N VAL A 21 3.22 5.20 -13.55
CA VAL A 21 4.21 5.21 -14.65
C VAL A 21 4.53 6.64 -15.08
N VAL A 22 3.51 7.50 -15.25
CA VAL A 22 3.71 8.92 -15.63
C VAL A 22 4.52 9.65 -14.58
N VAL A 23 4.23 9.45 -13.29
CA VAL A 23 4.98 10.07 -12.19
C VAL A 23 6.43 9.61 -12.18
N PHE A 24 6.70 8.30 -12.34
CA PHE A 24 8.07 7.80 -12.41
C PHE A 24 8.85 8.37 -13.59
N ILE A 25 8.24 8.44 -14.77
CA ILE A 25 8.87 9.04 -15.95
C ILE A 25 9.15 10.54 -15.72
N SER A 26 8.19 11.27 -15.16
CA SER A 26 8.32 12.69 -14.86
C SER A 26 9.43 12.97 -13.84
N LEU A 27 9.50 12.17 -12.77
CA LEU A 27 10.56 12.26 -11.77
C LEU A 27 11.93 11.94 -12.38
N PHE A 28 12.00 10.92 -13.23
CA PHE A 28 13.23 10.56 -13.91
C PHE A 28 13.74 11.72 -14.78
N ILE A 29 12.85 12.36 -15.56
CA ILE A 29 13.22 13.50 -16.41
C ILE A 29 13.61 14.72 -15.56
N ALA A 30 12.84 15.02 -14.52
CA ALA A 30 13.07 16.20 -13.67
C ALA A 30 14.34 16.09 -12.82
N CYS A 31 14.65 14.90 -12.34
CA CYS A 31 15.78 14.66 -11.45
C CYS A 31 17.01 14.09 -12.18
N TYR A 32 16.97 13.98 -13.51
CA TYR A 32 18.07 13.40 -14.29
C TYR A 32 19.34 14.24 -14.12
N SER A 33 20.28 13.69 -13.36
CA SER A 33 21.64 14.21 -13.18
C SER A 33 22.57 13.01 -13.12
N LYS A 34 23.69 13.05 -13.85
CA LYS A 34 24.67 11.97 -13.84
C LYS A 34 25.16 11.66 -12.42
N VAL A 35 25.39 12.71 -11.64
CA VAL A 35 25.87 12.59 -10.25
C VAL A 35 24.84 11.88 -9.37
N LEU A 36 23.55 12.21 -9.53
CA LEU A 36 22.46 11.60 -8.77
C LEU A 36 22.25 10.13 -9.17
N PHE A 37 22.38 9.86 -10.47
CA PHE A 37 22.27 8.48 -10.98
C PHE A 37 23.41 7.59 -10.46
N ASP A 38 24.65 8.09 -10.49
CA ASP A 38 25.81 7.37 -9.96
C ASP A 38 25.68 7.15 -8.44
N TYR A 39 25.15 8.13 -7.71
CA TYR A 39 24.89 8.01 -6.28
C TYR A 39 23.82 6.93 -5.98
N ILE A 40 22.71 6.93 -6.71
CA ILE A 40 21.65 5.91 -6.56
C ILE A 40 22.19 4.52 -6.92
N ALA A 41 22.93 4.40 -8.02
CA ALA A 41 23.49 3.13 -8.45
C ALA A 41 24.48 2.55 -7.40
N ASN A 42 25.34 3.40 -6.86
CA ASN A 42 26.29 3.02 -5.79
C ASN A 42 25.57 2.64 -4.49
N SER A 43 24.51 3.38 -4.13
CA SER A 43 23.69 3.08 -2.94
C SER A 43 22.96 1.74 -3.11
N LEU A 44 22.36 1.48 -4.28
CA LEU A 44 21.69 0.22 -4.58
C LEU A 44 22.67 -0.96 -4.58
N THR A 45 23.87 -0.80 -5.12
CA THR A 45 24.93 -1.83 -5.10
C THR A 45 25.38 -2.12 -3.67
N HIS A 46 25.57 -1.09 -2.86
CA HIS A 46 25.94 -1.24 -1.46
C HIS A 46 24.87 -1.98 -0.66
N ILE A 47 23.61 -1.58 -0.80
CA ILE A 47 22.47 -2.23 -0.14
C ILE A 47 22.31 -3.67 -0.64
N SER A 48 22.41 -3.90 -1.95
CA SER A 48 22.39 -5.23 -2.56
C SER A 48 23.45 -6.15 -1.96
N GLY A 49 24.66 -5.64 -1.75
CA GLY A 49 25.76 -6.38 -1.11
C GLY A 49 25.48 -6.73 0.36
N ILE A 50 24.97 -5.77 1.14
CA ILE A 50 24.61 -5.99 2.55
C ILE A 50 23.50 -7.04 2.67
N TYR A 51 22.47 -6.93 1.82
CA TYR A 51 21.27 -7.78 1.91
C TYR A 51 21.35 -9.07 1.11
N ASN A 52 22.46 -9.30 0.41
CA ASN A 52 22.66 -10.48 -0.44
C ASN A 52 21.46 -10.75 -1.38
N ILE A 53 20.89 -9.66 -1.93
CA ILE A 53 19.74 -9.65 -2.85
C ILE A 53 20.22 -9.01 -4.15
N SER A 54 19.79 -9.53 -5.30
CA SER A 54 20.05 -8.85 -6.58
C SER A 54 19.44 -7.45 -6.59
N ILE A 55 20.09 -6.49 -7.24
CA ILE A 55 19.56 -5.11 -7.40
C ILE A 55 18.15 -5.14 -7.98
N PHE A 56 17.90 -6.02 -8.96
CA PHE A 56 16.58 -6.21 -9.55
C PHE A 56 15.55 -6.68 -8.51
N GLY A 57 15.91 -7.66 -7.67
CA GLY A 57 15.03 -8.16 -6.60
C GLY A 57 14.71 -7.07 -5.57
N LEU A 58 15.66 -6.21 -5.26
CA LEU A 58 15.48 -5.09 -4.32
C LEU A 58 14.51 -4.05 -4.91
N ILE A 59 14.70 -3.65 -6.16
CA ILE A 59 13.79 -2.71 -6.86
C ILE A 59 12.39 -3.31 -6.95
N LEU A 60 12.28 -4.59 -7.35
CA LEU A 60 10.99 -5.27 -7.46
C LEU A 60 10.24 -5.31 -6.12
N THR A 61 10.92 -5.62 -5.02
CA THR A 61 10.32 -5.63 -3.68
C THR A 61 9.83 -4.24 -3.30
N PHE A 62 10.60 -3.19 -3.57
CA PHE A 62 10.23 -1.80 -3.30
C PHE A 62 9.00 -1.39 -4.10
N VAL A 63 8.98 -1.70 -5.40
CA VAL A 63 7.82 -1.43 -6.27
C VAL A 63 6.57 -2.17 -5.79
N LEU A 64 6.71 -3.42 -5.36
CA LEU A 64 5.60 -4.20 -4.81
C LEU A 64 5.03 -3.56 -3.54
N VAL A 65 5.87 -3.17 -2.59
CA VAL A 65 5.42 -2.51 -1.35
C VAL A 65 4.64 -1.23 -1.68
N ILE A 66 5.19 -0.36 -2.52
CA ILE A 66 4.51 0.88 -2.94
C ILE A 66 3.18 0.57 -3.63
N THR A 67 3.15 -0.44 -4.50
CA THR A 67 1.94 -0.84 -5.22
C THR A 67 0.83 -1.29 -4.28
N VAL A 68 1.15 -2.13 -3.28
CA VAL A 68 0.14 -2.63 -2.30
C VAL A 68 -0.36 -1.49 -1.41
N GLU A 69 0.52 -0.56 -1.03
CA GLU A 69 0.18 0.64 -0.27
C GLU A 69 -0.80 1.53 -1.06
N LEU A 70 -0.50 1.82 -2.33
CA LEU A 70 -1.39 2.60 -3.20
C LEU A 70 -2.73 1.92 -3.46
N LEU A 71 -2.74 0.59 -3.61
CA LEU A 71 -3.97 -0.19 -3.72
C LEU A 71 -4.82 -0.09 -2.45
N THR A 72 -4.20 -0.13 -1.27
CA THR A 72 -4.89 0.04 0.01
C THR A 72 -5.52 1.42 0.12
N LEU A 73 -4.79 2.46 -0.27
CA LEU A 73 -5.30 3.83 -0.32
C LEU A 73 -6.50 3.96 -1.27
N LEU A 74 -6.38 3.39 -2.48
CA LEU A 74 -7.43 3.40 -3.49
C LEU A 74 -8.71 2.71 -2.99
N VAL A 75 -8.58 1.50 -2.44
CA VAL A 75 -9.73 0.72 -1.95
C VAL A 75 -10.37 1.40 -0.75
N SER A 76 -9.57 2.02 0.13
CA SER A 76 -10.07 2.83 1.25
C SER A 76 -10.83 4.08 0.76
N GLY A 77 -10.34 4.72 -0.31
CA GLY A 77 -11.04 5.83 -0.95
C GLY A 77 -12.41 5.42 -1.51
N ILE A 78 -12.47 4.25 -2.16
CA ILE A 78 -13.75 3.68 -2.65
C ILE A 78 -14.70 3.42 -1.48
N THR A 79 -14.21 2.87 -0.36
CA THR A 79 -15.02 2.71 0.86
C THR A 79 -15.60 4.03 1.32
N GLY A 80 -14.77 5.07 1.34
CA GLY A 80 -15.20 6.42 1.70
C GLY A 80 -16.32 6.94 0.79
N LEU A 81 -16.18 6.76 -0.52
CA LEU A 81 -17.22 7.14 -1.50
C LEU A 81 -18.54 6.40 -1.24
N LEU A 82 -18.48 5.10 -1.00
CA LEU A 82 -19.67 4.27 -0.76
C LEU A 82 -20.40 4.71 0.53
N PHE A 83 -19.69 4.98 1.61
CA PHE A 83 -20.28 5.47 2.85
C PHE A 83 -20.79 6.90 2.74
N GLY A 84 -20.07 7.78 2.07
CA GLY A 84 -20.46 9.18 1.88
C GLY A 84 -21.73 9.33 1.08
N HIS A 85 -21.90 8.54 0.00
CA HIS A 85 -23.11 8.58 -0.83
C HIS A 85 -24.35 7.99 -0.15
N LYS A 86 -24.18 7.22 0.91
CA LYS A 86 -25.30 6.68 1.70
C LYS A 86 -25.98 7.74 2.57
N LYS A 87 -25.37 8.91 2.75
CA LYS A 87 -25.92 10.02 3.54
C LYS A 87 -26.28 11.20 2.63
N ASN A 88 -27.48 11.78 2.85
CA ASN A 88 -27.99 12.85 1.99
C ASN A 88 -27.31 14.21 2.17
N ASN A 89 -26.69 14.47 3.32
CA ASN A 89 -26.04 15.76 3.62
C ASN A 89 -24.52 15.61 3.61
N ASN A 90 -23.82 16.60 3.01
CA ASN A 90 -22.35 16.69 3.00
C ASN A 90 -21.63 15.45 2.44
N LYS A 91 -22.15 14.88 1.36
CA LYS A 91 -21.63 13.64 0.72
C LYS A 91 -20.12 13.67 0.51
N MET A 92 -19.58 14.79 0.01
CA MET A 92 -18.16 14.92 -0.29
C MET A 92 -17.28 14.87 0.97
N LEU A 93 -17.64 15.65 2.00
CA LEU A 93 -16.89 15.69 3.26
C LEU A 93 -16.91 14.33 3.96
N LEU A 94 -18.07 13.68 3.98
CA LEU A 94 -18.21 12.34 4.58
C LEU A 94 -17.42 11.28 3.79
N SER A 95 -17.39 11.37 2.45
CA SER A 95 -16.59 10.46 1.63
C SER A 95 -15.11 10.55 1.97
N VAL A 96 -14.57 11.76 2.08
CA VAL A 96 -13.18 11.99 2.46
C VAL A 96 -12.90 11.47 3.88
N LEU A 97 -13.78 11.80 4.83
CA LEU A 97 -13.62 11.41 6.22
C LEU A 97 -13.65 9.88 6.40
N PHE A 98 -14.62 9.20 5.82
CA PHE A 98 -14.71 7.73 5.91
C PHE A 98 -13.57 7.03 5.15
N GLY A 99 -13.11 7.58 4.02
CA GLY A 99 -11.94 7.09 3.31
C GLY A 99 -10.68 7.17 4.18
N PHE A 100 -10.46 8.33 4.81
CA PHE A 100 -9.34 8.52 5.72
C PHE A 100 -9.40 7.59 6.94
N ILE A 101 -10.58 7.47 7.58
CA ILE A 101 -10.75 6.55 8.72
C ILE A 101 -10.44 5.11 8.30
N THR A 102 -10.96 4.66 7.15
CA THR A 102 -10.72 3.30 6.66
C THR A 102 -9.23 3.06 6.41
N TYR A 103 -8.55 4.03 5.80
CA TYR A 103 -7.11 3.96 5.58
C TYR A 103 -6.33 3.93 6.89
N ALA A 104 -6.65 4.81 7.85
CA ALA A 104 -6.02 4.82 9.16
C ALA A 104 -6.22 3.49 9.91
N CYS A 105 -7.44 2.92 9.88
CA CYS A 105 -7.71 1.60 10.44
C CYS A 105 -6.88 0.51 9.76
N ALA A 106 -6.71 0.55 8.44
CA ALA A 106 -5.87 -0.38 7.71
C ALA A 106 -4.40 -0.30 8.16
N GLN A 107 -3.86 0.93 8.31
CA GLN A 107 -2.49 1.13 8.79
C GLN A 107 -2.29 0.63 10.23
N LEU A 108 -3.24 0.90 11.10
CA LEU A 108 -3.22 0.37 12.48
C LEU A 108 -3.31 -1.17 12.50
N ALA A 109 -4.08 -1.78 11.60
CA ALA A 109 -4.17 -3.23 11.48
C ALA A 109 -2.84 -3.83 11.01
N VAL A 110 -2.13 -3.19 10.06
CA VAL A 110 -0.79 -3.61 9.64
C VAL A 110 0.18 -3.54 10.81
N LEU A 111 0.25 -2.40 11.51
CA LEU A 111 1.10 -2.20 12.68
C LEU A 111 0.82 -3.23 13.77
N GLY A 112 -0.46 -3.44 14.09
CA GLY A 112 -0.89 -4.42 15.08
C GLY A 112 -0.51 -5.85 14.69
N SER A 113 -0.64 -6.21 13.41
CA SER A 113 -0.26 -7.53 12.90
C SER A 113 1.25 -7.75 12.99
N VAL A 114 2.06 -6.75 12.62
CA VAL A 114 3.52 -6.79 12.75
C VAL A 114 3.91 -6.97 14.22
N TYR A 115 3.26 -6.24 15.14
CA TYR A 115 3.50 -6.37 16.58
C TYR A 115 3.15 -7.78 17.10
N LEU A 116 1.99 -8.32 16.71
CA LEU A 116 1.56 -9.67 17.11
C LEU A 116 2.56 -10.76 16.64
N VAL A 117 3.03 -10.66 15.40
CA VAL A 117 4.08 -11.57 14.90
C VAL A 117 5.41 -11.33 15.63
N GLY A 118 5.72 -10.09 15.99
CA GLY A 118 6.88 -9.76 16.80
C GLY A 118 6.87 -10.45 18.18
N LEU A 119 5.69 -10.69 18.78
CA LEU A 119 5.59 -11.44 20.03
C LEU A 119 6.05 -12.90 19.91
N THR A 120 5.99 -13.49 18.73
CA THR A 120 6.42 -14.88 18.44
C THR A 120 7.81 -14.95 17.81
N ASN A 121 8.33 -13.82 17.31
CA ASN A 121 9.63 -13.74 16.65
C ASN A 121 10.49 -12.62 17.26
N ASP A 122 11.49 -13.01 18.06
CA ASP A 122 12.36 -12.07 18.75
C ASP A 122 13.10 -11.11 17.83
N GLY A 123 13.45 -11.56 16.61
CA GLY A 123 14.08 -10.70 15.60
C GLY A 123 13.20 -9.54 15.18
N ILE A 124 11.91 -9.81 14.93
CA ILE A 124 10.92 -8.76 14.59
C ILE A 124 10.62 -7.89 15.81
N MET A 125 10.59 -8.47 17.00
CA MET A 125 10.34 -7.72 18.25
C MET A 125 11.45 -6.69 18.55
N GLN A 126 12.67 -6.93 18.08
CA GLN A 126 13.76 -5.96 18.22
C GLN A 126 13.47 -4.61 17.53
N ILE A 127 12.64 -4.59 16.47
CA ILE A 127 12.20 -3.35 15.81
C ILE A 127 11.51 -2.40 16.79
N PHE A 128 10.73 -2.95 17.72
CA PHE A 128 9.99 -2.18 18.71
C PHE A 128 10.79 -1.88 19.98
N LYS A 129 11.87 -2.61 20.23
CA LYS A 129 12.64 -2.51 21.49
C LYS A 129 13.94 -1.75 21.37
N THR A 130 14.59 -1.76 20.22
CA THR A 130 15.94 -1.20 20.04
C THR A 130 16.06 -0.45 18.72
N ASN A 131 16.91 0.62 18.73
CA ASN A 131 17.31 1.34 17.49
C ASN A 131 18.45 0.62 16.76
N GLN A 132 18.64 -0.67 16.97
CA GLN A 132 19.71 -1.43 16.32
C GLN A 132 19.33 -1.79 14.87
N ILE A 133 20.36 -1.86 14.02
CA ILE A 133 20.22 -2.25 12.62
C ILE A 133 19.68 -3.69 12.59
N LEU A 134 18.54 -3.88 11.95
CA LEU A 134 17.91 -5.18 11.79
C LEU A 134 18.82 -6.15 11.02
N ASN A 135 18.81 -7.40 11.46
CA ASN A 135 19.43 -8.47 10.70
C ASN A 135 18.74 -8.57 9.31
N VAL A 136 19.54 -8.75 8.28
CA VAL A 136 19.14 -8.83 6.87
C VAL A 136 17.98 -9.79 6.64
N ASN A 137 18.04 -10.97 7.26
CA ASN A 137 17.00 -11.99 7.10
C ASN A 137 15.68 -11.56 7.73
N VAL A 138 15.74 -10.91 8.90
CA VAL A 138 14.57 -10.38 9.60
C VAL A 138 13.89 -9.27 8.78
N LEU A 139 14.68 -8.41 8.13
CA LEU A 139 14.10 -7.36 7.27
C LEU A 139 13.39 -7.94 6.03
N LYS A 140 13.96 -8.98 5.42
CA LYS A 140 13.30 -9.68 4.31
C LYS A 140 11.97 -10.31 4.74
N GLU A 141 11.98 -11.05 5.83
CA GLU A 141 10.78 -11.68 6.39
C GLU A 141 9.71 -10.65 6.69
N LEU A 142 10.10 -9.53 7.28
CA LEU A 142 9.21 -8.42 7.59
C LEU A 142 8.58 -7.80 6.34
N LEU A 143 9.36 -7.52 5.29
CA LEU A 143 8.85 -6.97 4.04
C LEU A 143 7.83 -7.90 3.37
N TYR A 144 8.14 -9.19 3.27
CA TYR A 144 7.20 -10.16 2.70
C TYR A 144 5.93 -10.30 3.55
N MET A 145 6.08 -10.32 4.86
CA MET A 145 4.94 -10.38 5.78
C MET A 145 4.04 -9.15 5.63
N ILE A 146 4.60 -7.95 5.56
CA ILE A 146 3.85 -6.70 5.35
C ILE A 146 3.06 -6.77 4.05
N ILE A 147 3.65 -7.24 2.95
CA ILE A 147 2.96 -7.40 1.66
C ILE A 147 1.76 -8.34 1.81
N VAL A 148 1.96 -9.49 2.46
CA VAL A 148 0.86 -10.46 2.68
C VAL A 148 -0.26 -9.86 3.53
N ILE A 149 0.07 -9.13 4.60
CA ILE A 149 -0.92 -8.48 5.46
C ILE A 149 -1.73 -7.44 4.67
N TYR A 150 -1.07 -6.61 3.87
CA TYR A 150 -1.77 -5.64 3.02
C TYR A 150 -2.72 -6.32 2.03
N ILE A 151 -2.29 -7.41 1.38
CA ILE A 151 -3.15 -8.17 0.45
C ILE A 151 -4.41 -8.67 1.17
N VAL A 152 -4.26 -9.22 2.37
CA VAL A 152 -5.40 -9.68 3.19
C VAL A 152 -6.33 -8.52 3.53
N ILE A 153 -5.80 -7.38 3.96
CA ILE A 153 -6.58 -6.18 4.28
C ILE A 153 -7.33 -5.67 3.05
N ILE A 154 -6.69 -5.60 1.88
CA ILE A 154 -7.32 -5.20 0.62
C ILE A 154 -8.49 -6.12 0.29
N VAL A 155 -8.32 -7.43 0.43
CA VAL A 155 -9.39 -8.41 0.19
C VAL A 155 -10.56 -8.18 1.15
N VAL A 156 -10.29 -8.02 2.44
CA VAL A 156 -11.32 -7.78 3.46
C VAL A 156 -12.09 -6.49 3.17
N ILE A 157 -11.41 -5.39 2.88
CA ILE A 157 -12.05 -4.10 2.56
C ILE A 157 -12.89 -4.24 1.28
N ASN A 158 -12.41 -4.94 0.25
CA ASN A 158 -13.19 -5.16 -0.97
C ASN A 158 -14.46 -5.99 -0.71
N ILE A 159 -14.40 -7.02 0.12
CA ILE A 159 -15.58 -7.78 0.52
C ILE A 159 -16.60 -6.86 1.20
N ILE A 160 -16.16 -6.03 2.13
CA ILE A 160 -17.03 -5.04 2.82
C ILE A 160 -17.64 -4.08 1.80
N ASN A 161 -16.87 -3.57 0.86
CA ASN A 161 -17.35 -2.68 -0.19
C ASN A 161 -18.42 -3.31 -1.07
N ILE A 162 -18.25 -4.59 -1.46
CA ILE A 162 -19.26 -5.33 -2.22
C ILE A 162 -20.57 -5.44 -1.43
N PHE A 163 -20.50 -5.75 -0.12
CA PHE A 163 -21.69 -5.82 0.73
C PHE A 163 -22.41 -4.46 0.85
N ILE A 164 -21.67 -3.38 0.99
CA ILE A 164 -22.24 -2.03 1.08
C ILE A 164 -22.92 -1.65 -0.24
N PHE A 165 -22.25 -1.94 -1.36
CA PHE A 165 -22.76 -1.65 -2.69
C PHE A 165 -24.04 -2.44 -3.03
N LYS A 166 -24.14 -3.71 -2.59
CA LYS A 166 -25.34 -4.54 -2.74
C LYS A 166 -26.55 -3.99 -2.00
N LYS A 167 -26.35 -3.41 -0.81
CA LYS A 167 -27.43 -2.85 0.04
C LYS A 167 -28.02 -1.55 -0.48
N GLY A 168 -27.64 -1.09 -1.67
CA GLY A 168 -28.22 0.06 -2.34
C GLY A 168 -27.51 1.37 -1.98
N VAL A 169 -26.39 1.59 -2.63
CA VAL A 169 -25.87 2.95 -2.83
C VAL A 169 -26.46 3.38 -4.19
N ASP A 170 -27.42 4.32 -4.19
CA ASP A 170 -27.83 4.98 -5.40
C ASP A 170 -26.67 5.85 -5.86
N VAL A 171 -25.93 5.32 -6.83
CA VAL A 171 -24.86 6.05 -7.51
C VAL A 171 -25.50 6.61 -8.77
N GLU A 172 -26.22 7.74 -8.64
CA GLU A 172 -26.52 8.63 -9.73
C GLU A 172 -25.31 9.49 -10.05
#